data_052500b88a55e0b7b5cecc6f86b19bc9
#
_entry.id   052500b88a55e0b7b5cecc6f86b19bc9
#
_cell.length_a   1.000
_cell.length_b   1.000
_cell.length_c   1.000
_cell.angle_alpha   90.00
_cell.angle_beta   90.00
_cell.angle_gamma   90.00
#
_symmetry.space_group_name_H-M   'P 1'
#
loop_
_entity.id
_entity.type
_entity.pdbx_description
1 polymer ?
#
loop_
_entity_poly.entity_id
_entity_poly.type
_entity_poly.pdbx_seq_one_letter_code
_entity_poly.pdbx_strand_id
1 'polypeptide(L)' 'MTKQYVEIDVKFLEDGTKIPMSIKWTDGTTFEIDRVLDVKKCASLKVGGFGDRYRVRISGKETYLYYEFDKWFVEKKQK' A
#
# COMPACT_ATOMS: atom_id res chain seq x y z
N MET A 1 10.40 6.69 -10.99
CA MET A 1 9.23 6.01 -10.44
C MET A 1 8.21 7.04 -10.00
N THR A 2 6.96 6.78 -10.24
CA THR A 2 5.87 7.70 -9.98
C THR A 2 4.96 7.13 -8.90
N LYS A 3 4.55 7.97 -7.97
CA LYS A 3 3.56 7.59 -6.98
C LYS A 3 2.18 7.59 -7.63
N GLN A 4 1.44 6.51 -7.44
CA GLN A 4 0.05 6.43 -7.84
C GLN A 4 -0.78 6.26 -6.58
N TYR A 5 -1.54 7.29 -6.21
CA TYR A 5 -2.40 7.23 -5.04
C TYR A 5 -3.62 6.37 -5.33
N VAL A 6 -3.99 5.55 -4.36
CA VAL A 6 -5.08 4.59 -4.50
C VAL A 6 -5.94 4.61 -3.25
N GLU A 7 -7.19 4.18 -3.39
CA GLU A 7 -8.05 3.95 -2.25
C GLU A 7 -7.85 2.53 -1.76
N ILE A 8 -7.80 2.39 -0.45
CA ILE A 8 -7.59 1.10 0.18
C ILE A 8 -8.69 0.86 1.21
N ASP A 9 -9.29 -0.32 1.19
CA ASP A 9 -10.11 -0.78 2.29
C ASP A 9 -9.20 -1.34 3.36
N VAL A 10 -9.27 -0.78 4.55
CA VAL A 10 -8.36 -1.12 5.64
C VAL A 10 -9.16 -1.61 6.83
N LYS A 11 -8.72 -2.71 7.41
CA LYS A 11 -9.26 -3.21 8.67
C LYS A 11 -8.34 -2.72 9.79
N PHE A 12 -8.91 -2.08 10.81
CA PHE A 12 -8.18 -1.67 11.99
C PHE A 12 -8.43 -2.66 13.11
N LEU A 13 -7.36 -3.16 13.69
CA LEU A 13 -7.44 -4.03 14.87
C LEU A 13 -7.48 -3.18 16.14
N GLU A 14 -7.84 -3.78 17.25
CA GLU A 14 -7.94 -3.07 18.53
C GLU A 14 -6.62 -2.44 18.95
N ASP A 15 -5.49 -3.04 18.58
CA ASP A 15 -4.17 -2.53 18.93
C ASP A 15 -3.69 -1.42 17.98
N GLY A 16 -4.52 -0.99 17.04
CA GLY A 16 -4.17 0.04 16.07
C GLY A 16 -3.51 -0.48 14.80
N THR A 17 -3.31 -1.78 14.68
CA THR A 17 -2.74 -2.37 13.47
C THR A 17 -3.67 -2.17 12.29
N LYS A 18 -3.10 -1.73 11.16
CA LYS A 18 -3.83 -1.56 9.90
C LYS A 18 -3.57 -2.76 9.01
N ILE A 19 -4.64 -3.37 8.52
CA ILE A 19 -4.54 -4.48 7.57
C ILE A 19 -5.23 -4.07 6.28
N PRO A 20 -4.48 -3.79 5.21
CA PRO A 20 -5.10 -3.47 3.92
C PRO A 20 -5.78 -4.71 3.36
N MET A 21 -7.04 -4.55 2.96
CA MET A 21 -7.88 -5.66 2.51
C MET A 21 -8.06 -5.67 1.00
N SER A 22 -8.20 -4.51 0.39
CA SER A 22 -8.37 -4.41 -1.06
C SER A 22 -7.90 -3.05 -1.56
N ILE A 23 -7.55 -2.99 -2.84
CA ILE A 23 -7.11 -1.79 -3.52
C ILE A 23 -8.15 -1.44 -4.58
N LYS A 24 -8.66 -0.22 -4.54
CA LYS A 24 -9.50 0.28 -5.60
C LYS A 24 -8.62 1.09 -6.56
N TRP A 25 -8.48 0.59 -7.75
CA TRP A 25 -7.65 1.23 -8.77
C TRP A 25 -8.36 2.43 -9.39
N THR A 26 -7.62 3.25 -10.11
CA THR A 26 -8.12 4.51 -10.67
C THR A 26 -9.22 4.33 -11.71
N ASP A 27 -9.30 3.17 -12.35
CA ASP A 27 -10.33 2.84 -13.32
C ASP A 27 -11.58 2.22 -12.68
N GLY A 28 -11.60 2.12 -11.35
CA GLY A 28 -12.72 1.52 -10.62
C GLY A 28 -12.56 0.03 -10.33
N THR A 29 -11.52 -0.60 -10.86
CA THR A 29 -11.27 -2.02 -10.60
C THR A 29 -10.82 -2.23 -9.17
N THR A 30 -11.37 -3.24 -8.50
CA THR A 30 -10.98 -3.59 -7.14
C THR A 30 -10.14 -4.86 -7.18
N PHE A 31 -8.97 -4.80 -6.53
CA PHE A 31 -8.10 -5.96 -6.38
C PHE A 31 -8.08 -6.35 -4.92
N GLU A 32 -8.40 -7.60 -4.64
CA GLU A 32 -8.33 -8.11 -3.27
C GLU A 32 -6.89 -8.43 -2.92
N ILE A 33 -6.51 -8.06 -1.69
CA ILE A 33 -5.20 -8.40 -1.17
C ILE A 33 -5.32 -9.76 -0.51
N ASP A 34 -4.61 -10.75 -1.06
CA ASP A 34 -4.66 -12.11 -0.56
C ASP A 34 -4.07 -12.20 0.83
N ARG A 35 -2.95 -11.46 1.05
CA ARG A 35 -2.21 -11.57 2.29
C ARG A 35 -1.23 -10.41 2.43
N VAL A 36 -1.05 -9.94 3.65
CA VAL A 36 0.05 -9.03 3.98
C VAL A 36 1.24 -9.89 4.42
N LEU A 37 2.34 -9.79 3.72
CA LEU A 37 3.51 -10.63 3.95
C LEU A 37 4.49 -9.99 4.94
N ASP A 38 4.60 -8.66 4.91
CA ASP A 38 5.55 -7.95 5.75
C ASP A 38 5.19 -6.48 5.82
N VAL A 39 5.55 -5.83 6.92
CA VAL A 39 5.36 -4.40 7.11
C VAL A 39 6.63 -3.83 7.68
N LYS A 40 7.18 -2.82 7.04
CA LYS A 40 8.40 -2.15 7.51
C LYS A 40 8.21 -0.65 7.50
N LYS A 41 8.77 0.00 8.49
CA LYS A 41 8.87 1.45 8.46
C LYS A 41 9.93 1.86 7.46
N CYS A 42 9.63 2.87 6.69
CA CYS A 42 10.47 3.28 5.59
C CYS A 42 10.53 4.80 5.55
N ALA A 43 11.74 5.35 5.48
CA ALA A 43 11.89 6.78 5.28
C ALA A 43 11.59 7.09 3.82
N SER A 44 10.80 8.13 3.59
CA SER A 44 10.55 8.60 2.24
C SER A 44 11.78 9.35 1.74
N LEU A 45 12.42 8.82 0.74
CA LEU A 45 13.65 9.42 0.21
C LEU A 45 13.40 10.76 -0.47
N LYS A 46 12.20 10.97 -0.98
CA LYS A 46 11.92 12.16 -1.79
C LYS A 46 11.34 13.32 -1.00
N VAL A 47 10.63 13.03 0.07
CA VAL A 47 9.94 14.07 0.82
C VAL A 47 10.37 14.15 2.27
N GLY A 48 11.36 13.37 2.67
CA GLY A 48 11.91 13.41 4.01
C GLY A 48 10.96 12.95 5.11
N GLY A 49 9.87 12.32 4.74
CA GLY A 49 8.90 11.79 5.68
C GLY A 49 9.16 10.36 6.08
N PHE A 50 8.32 9.85 6.97
CA PHE A 50 8.34 8.45 7.34
C PHE A 50 7.02 7.82 6.97
N GLY A 51 7.08 6.61 6.44
CA GLY A 51 5.89 5.88 6.08
C GLY A 51 6.06 4.41 6.40
N ASP A 52 5.04 3.64 6.07
CA ASP A 52 5.07 2.20 6.21
C ASP A 52 5.06 1.58 4.82
N ARG A 53 5.90 0.57 4.63
CA ARG A 53 5.90 -0.21 3.40
C ARG A 53 5.31 -1.57 3.70
N TYR A 54 4.25 -1.89 3.01
CA TYR A 54 3.56 -3.17 3.13
C TYR A 54 3.94 -4.03 1.93
N ARG A 55 4.44 -5.22 2.19
CA ARG A 55 4.62 -6.21 1.14
C ARG A 55 3.39 -7.09 1.16
N VAL A 56 2.66 -7.10 0.07
CA VAL A 56 1.39 -7.79 -0.03
C VAL A 56 1.38 -8.72 -1.22
N ARG A 57 0.50 -9.71 -1.17
CA ARG A 57 0.27 -10.60 -2.31
C ARG A 57 -1.10 -10.28 -2.90
N ILE A 58 -1.13 -10.08 -4.21
CA ILE A 58 -2.35 -9.82 -4.96
C ILE A 58 -2.34 -10.74 -6.17
N SER A 59 -3.37 -11.59 -6.29
CA SER A 59 -3.49 -12.56 -7.41
C SER A 59 -2.22 -13.38 -7.61
N GLY A 60 -1.63 -13.82 -6.51
CA GLY A 60 -0.42 -14.65 -6.55
C GLY A 60 0.88 -13.91 -6.80
N LYS A 61 0.83 -12.59 -6.96
CA LYS A 61 2.03 -11.78 -7.19
C LYS A 61 2.30 -10.90 -5.98
N GLU A 62 3.58 -10.74 -5.65
CA GLU A 62 3.98 -9.84 -4.57
C GLU A 62 4.18 -8.44 -5.10
N THR A 63 3.70 -7.48 -4.35
CA THR A 63 3.89 -6.07 -4.67
C THR A 63 4.04 -5.26 -3.38
N TYR A 64 4.46 -4.02 -3.52
CA TYR A 64 4.60 -3.12 -2.39
C TYR A 64 3.50 -2.09 -2.40
N LEU A 65 2.97 -1.82 -1.21
CA LEU A 65 1.96 -0.81 -0.97
C LEU A 65 2.51 0.12 0.10
N TYR A 66 2.40 1.42 -0.11
CA TYR A 66 2.98 2.40 0.80
C TYR A 66 1.89 3.20 1.48
N TYR A 67 2.10 3.50 2.76
CA TYR A 67 1.23 4.37 3.53
C TYR A 67 2.05 5.52 4.09
N GLU A 68 1.66 6.74 3.76
CA GLU A 68 2.39 7.94 4.16
C GLU A 68 1.41 9.11 4.22
N PHE A 69 1.46 9.90 5.30
CA PHE A 69 0.61 11.08 5.47
C PHE A 69 -0.88 10.77 5.27
N ASP A 70 -1.34 9.68 5.85
CA ASP A 70 -2.75 9.24 5.78
C ASP A 70 -3.21 8.89 4.36
N LYS A 71 -2.27 8.61 3.46
CA LYS A 71 -2.56 8.24 2.08
C LYS A 71 -1.84 6.97 1.70
N TRP A 72 -2.48 6.20 0.85
CA TRP A 72 -1.91 4.98 0.31
C TRP A 72 -1.51 5.20 -1.13
N PHE A 73 -0.37 4.64 -1.51
CA PHE A 73 0.06 4.72 -2.90
C PHE A 73 0.89 3.49 -3.27
N VAL A 74 0.98 3.27 -4.57
CA VAL A 74 1.89 2.29 -5.15
C VAL A 74 2.88 3.02 -6.02
N GLU A 75 4.04 2.43 -6.24
CA GLU A 75 5.02 3.00 -7.14
C GLU A 75 4.87 2.36 -8.51
N LYS A 76 4.72 3.20 -9.53
CA LYS A 76 4.67 2.75 -10.91
C LYS A 76 6.04 2.88 -11.52
N LYS A 77 6.45 1.88 -12.26
CA LYS A 77 7.66 1.97 -13.05
C LYS A 77 7.35 2.75 -14.31
N GLN A 78 8.22 3.69 -14.62
CA GLN A 78 8.15 4.37 -15.90
C GLN A 78 8.91 3.56 -16.94
N LYS A 79 8.35 3.50 -18.11
CA LYS A 79 9.04 2.90 -19.25
C LYS A 79 9.50 3.96 -20.21
#